data_a75b324f23edc4822747d009c81fbf91
#
_entry.id   a75b324f23edc4822747d009c81fbf91
#
_cell.length_a   1.000
_cell.length_b   1.000
_cell.length_c   1.000
_cell.angle_alpha   90.00
_cell.angle_beta   90.00
_cell.angle_gamma   90.00
#
_symmetry.space_group_name_H-M   'P 1'
#
loop_
_entity.id
_entity.type
_entity.pdbx_description
1 polymer ?
#
loop_
_entity_poly.entity_id
_entity_poly.type
_entity_poly.pdbx_seq_one_letter_code
_entity_poly.pdbx_strand_id
1 'polypeptide(L)'
;MSDLGLLRDIADEELELMRTWRNAPAVRANMYTQHEISNEEHLTWWEKTKNRIDQKYFMYETAGHASGIAAFTSIDMQNRNAAWAFYASPSALKGTGSKMEFLMLEYAFGKLKLQKLYCEVLAFNTPVIKLHQKFGFNIEGIFRRQKKVDDDFVDIYRLGILAPEWLEQRQAMHIKLLGQTRTQKCSQK
;
A
#
# COMPACT_ATOMS: atom_id res chain seq x y z
N MET A 1 -16.29 5.75 14.20
CA MET A 1 -15.18 5.23 13.37
C MET A 1 -15.17 6.03 12.07
N SER A 2 -14.00 6.40 11.56
CA SER A 2 -13.94 7.13 10.29
C SER A 2 -14.46 6.24 9.16
N ASP A 3 -15.19 6.80 8.21
CA ASP A 3 -15.67 6.08 7.02
C ASP A 3 -14.52 5.59 6.11
N LEU A 4 -13.28 5.96 6.44
CA LEU A 4 -12.07 5.56 5.73
C LEU A 4 -11.43 4.26 6.26
N GLY A 5 -11.92 3.72 7.39
CA GLY A 5 -11.26 2.60 8.07
C GLY A 5 -10.12 3.06 8.96
N LEU A 6 -9.22 2.14 9.29
CA LEU A 6 -8.05 2.39 10.15
C LEU A 6 -6.87 1.49 9.77
N LEU A 7 -5.67 1.92 10.16
CA LEU A 7 -4.45 1.12 10.15
C LEU A 7 -4.17 0.67 11.59
N ARG A 8 -3.98 -0.64 11.78
CA ARG A 8 -3.62 -1.22 13.06
C ARG A 8 -2.49 -2.21 12.93
N ASP A 9 -1.90 -2.58 14.04
CA ASP A 9 -0.88 -3.63 14.05
C ASP A 9 -1.50 -4.98 13.62
N ILE A 10 -0.68 -5.83 13.02
CA ILE A 10 -1.05 -7.17 12.59
C ILE A 10 -0.96 -8.11 13.79
N ALA A 11 -2.01 -8.85 14.08
CA ALA A 11 -2.00 -9.88 15.09
C ALA A 11 -1.37 -11.17 14.54
N ASP A 12 -0.69 -11.94 15.39
CA ASP A 12 0.00 -13.18 14.95
C ASP A 12 -0.98 -14.19 14.36
N GLU A 13 -2.23 -14.23 14.83
CA GLU A 13 -3.31 -15.08 14.31
C GLU A 13 -3.74 -14.70 12.88
N GLU A 14 -3.37 -13.53 12.40
CA GLU A 14 -3.72 -13.02 11.07
C GLU A 14 -2.66 -13.31 10.01
N LEU A 15 -1.53 -13.91 10.38
CA LEU A 15 -0.43 -14.18 9.46
C LEU A 15 -0.84 -15.13 8.33
N GLU A 16 -1.64 -16.14 8.62
CA GLU A 16 -2.17 -17.05 7.59
C GLU A 16 -3.12 -16.31 6.62
N LEU A 17 -3.95 -15.42 7.12
CA LEU A 17 -4.81 -14.58 6.30
C LEU A 17 -3.98 -13.67 5.39
N MET A 18 -2.95 -13.05 5.94
CA MET A 18 -2.01 -12.20 5.20
C MET A 18 -1.31 -12.98 4.08
N ARG A 19 -0.81 -14.19 4.37
CA ARG A 19 -0.17 -15.09 3.40
C ARG A 19 -1.15 -15.49 2.29
N THR A 20 -2.35 -15.88 2.67
CA THR A 20 -3.41 -16.26 1.72
C THR A 20 -3.71 -15.13 0.73
N TRP A 21 -3.87 -13.90 1.19
CA TRP A 21 -4.08 -12.77 0.31
C TRP A 21 -2.86 -12.48 -0.58
N ARG A 22 -1.66 -12.58 -0.01
CA ARG A 22 -0.40 -12.35 -0.73
C ARG A 22 -0.19 -13.38 -1.85
N ASN A 23 -0.64 -14.62 -1.65
CA ASN A 23 -0.58 -15.70 -2.63
C ASN A 23 -1.72 -15.68 -3.64
N ALA A 24 -2.78 -14.93 -3.41
CA ALA A 24 -3.87 -14.83 -4.37
C ALA A 24 -3.33 -14.38 -5.76
N PRO A 25 -3.72 -15.05 -6.87
CA PRO A 25 -3.14 -14.81 -8.19
C PRO A 25 -3.14 -13.35 -8.62
N ALA A 26 -4.25 -12.64 -8.37
CA ALA A 26 -4.39 -11.22 -8.73
C ALA A 26 -3.46 -10.30 -7.91
N VAL A 27 -3.11 -10.66 -6.68
CA VAL A 27 -2.15 -9.93 -5.85
C VAL A 27 -0.73 -10.30 -6.27
N ARG A 28 -0.43 -11.60 -6.30
CA ARG A 28 0.90 -12.14 -6.58
C ARG A 28 1.47 -11.65 -7.91
N ALA A 29 0.64 -11.63 -8.97
CA ALA A 29 1.04 -11.17 -10.30
C ALA A 29 1.59 -9.72 -10.31
N ASN A 30 1.21 -8.90 -9.36
CA ASN A 30 1.63 -7.49 -9.25
C ASN A 30 2.78 -7.25 -8.26
N MET A 31 3.37 -8.32 -7.72
CA MET A 31 4.43 -8.25 -6.72
C MET A 31 5.79 -8.64 -7.29
N TYR A 32 6.86 -8.21 -6.63
CA TYR A 32 8.22 -8.62 -7.00
C TYR A 32 8.45 -10.12 -6.81
N THR A 33 7.95 -10.69 -5.70
CA THR A 33 7.95 -12.13 -5.47
C THR A 33 6.73 -12.74 -6.12
N GLN A 34 6.93 -13.58 -7.13
CA GLN A 34 5.84 -14.15 -7.94
C GLN A 34 5.61 -15.65 -7.69
N HIS A 35 6.52 -16.32 -6.99
CA HIS A 35 6.26 -17.69 -6.53
C HIS A 35 5.24 -17.72 -5.39
N GLU A 36 4.64 -18.86 -5.17
CA GLU A 36 3.75 -19.07 -4.02
C GLU A 36 4.58 -19.16 -2.73
N ILE A 37 4.28 -18.29 -1.78
CA ILE A 37 4.99 -18.19 -0.50
C ILE A 37 4.48 -19.31 0.42
N SER A 38 5.38 -20.21 0.84
CA SER A 38 5.06 -21.26 1.80
C SER A 38 4.78 -20.67 3.19
N ASN A 39 4.14 -21.47 4.06
CA ASN A 39 3.90 -21.05 5.44
C ASN A 39 5.24 -20.81 6.19
N GLU A 40 6.19 -21.70 6.02
CA GLU A 40 7.51 -21.59 6.66
C GLU A 40 8.26 -20.34 6.19
N GLU A 41 8.26 -20.05 4.87
CA GLU A 41 8.86 -18.84 4.30
C GLU A 41 8.21 -17.59 4.90
N HIS A 42 6.88 -17.55 4.99
CA HIS A 42 6.14 -16.42 5.51
C HIS A 42 6.40 -16.16 6.99
N LEU A 43 6.38 -17.22 7.81
CA LEU A 43 6.68 -17.11 9.24
C LEU A 43 8.14 -16.69 9.49
N THR A 44 9.08 -17.28 8.75
CA THR A 44 10.50 -16.90 8.85
C THR A 44 10.71 -15.45 8.47
N TRP A 45 10.06 -14.98 7.41
CA TRP A 45 10.10 -13.57 7.01
C TRP A 45 9.51 -12.66 8.09
N TRP A 46 8.34 -13.02 8.67
CA TRP A 46 7.68 -12.23 9.70
C TRP A 46 8.54 -12.08 10.96
N GLU A 47 9.11 -13.17 11.45
CA GLU A 47 10.01 -13.13 12.62
C GLU A 47 11.22 -12.20 12.40
N LYS A 48 11.77 -12.15 11.20
CA LYS A 48 12.86 -11.23 10.84
C LYS A 48 12.39 -9.77 10.66
N THR A 49 11.11 -9.56 10.41
CA THR A 49 10.55 -8.27 9.98
C THR A 49 9.86 -7.52 11.12
N LYS A 50 9.09 -8.21 11.96
CA LYS A 50 8.18 -7.62 12.95
C LYS A 50 8.84 -6.66 13.96
N ASN A 51 10.12 -6.87 14.25
CA ASN A 51 10.89 -6.07 15.20
C ASN A 51 11.87 -5.08 14.54
N ARG A 52 11.83 -4.93 13.23
CA ARG A 52 12.71 -3.99 12.52
C ARG A 52 12.23 -2.57 12.71
N ILE A 53 13.16 -1.65 12.94
CA ILE A 53 12.87 -0.22 13.09
C ILE A 53 12.73 0.51 11.75
N ASP A 54 13.27 -0.07 10.69
CA ASP A 54 13.24 0.46 9.32
C ASP A 54 12.07 -0.07 8.49
N GLN A 55 11.15 -0.81 9.12
CA GLN A 55 9.94 -1.34 8.49
C GLN A 55 8.76 -1.24 9.46
N LYS A 56 7.57 -1.07 8.90
CA LYS A 56 6.33 -1.13 9.68
C LYS A 56 5.19 -1.63 8.80
N TYR A 57 4.56 -2.71 9.24
CA TYR A 57 3.42 -3.34 8.57
C TYR A 57 2.13 -3.06 9.33
N PHE A 58 1.03 -2.90 8.59
CA PHE A 58 -0.29 -2.65 9.12
C PHE A 58 -1.32 -3.56 8.48
N MET A 59 -2.25 -4.00 9.29
CA MET A 59 -3.55 -4.45 8.82
C MET A 59 -4.41 -3.22 8.55
N TYR A 60 -4.96 -3.11 7.35
CA TYR A 60 -6.02 -2.16 7.06
C TYR A 60 -7.37 -2.82 7.39
N GLU A 61 -8.15 -2.13 8.23
CA GLU A 61 -9.46 -2.58 8.66
C GLU A 61 -10.53 -1.57 8.25
N THR A 62 -11.65 -2.05 7.72
CA THR A 62 -12.82 -1.24 7.41
C THR A 62 -14.10 -1.99 7.77
N ALA A 63 -15.07 -1.29 8.35
CA ALA A 63 -16.33 -1.86 8.84
C ALA A 63 -16.14 -3.06 9.82
N GLY A 64 -15.05 -3.07 10.60
CA GLY A 64 -14.72 -4.14 11.54
C GLY A 64 -14.08 -5.38 10.91
N HIS A 65 -13.69 -5.31 9.62
CA HIS A 65 -13.10 -6.45 8.92
C HIS A 65 -11.73 -6.10 8.35
N ALA A 66 -10.76 -7.00 8.54
CA ALA A 66 -9.47 -6.95 7.86
C ALA A 66 -9.67 -6.94 6.34
N SER A 67 -9.06 -5.99 5.63
CA SER A 67 -9.35 -5.72 4.22
C SER A 67 -8.12 -5.46 3.35
N GLY A 68 -6.92 -5.48 3.93
CA GLY A 68 -5.67 -5.31 3.19
C GLY A 68 -4.46 -5.14 4.09
N ILE A 69 -3.30 -5.13 3.48
CA ILE A 69 -2.00 -4.91 4.14
C ILE A 69 -1.35 -3.69 3.53
N ALA A 70 -0.83 -2.83 4.37
CA ALA A 70 0.00 -1.70 3.97
C ALA A 70 1.30 -1.69 4.78
N ALA A 71 2.39 -1.25 4.18
CA ALA A 71 3.69 -1.25 4.83
C ALA A 71 4.52 -0.03 4.45
N PHE A 72 5.30 0.45 5.41
CA PHE A 72 6.51 1.22 5.15
C PHE A 72 7.71 0.29 5.19
N THR A 73 8.63 0.48 4.27
CA THR A 73 9.93 -0.21 4.22
C THR A 73 11.04 0.80 3.97
N SER A 74 12.27 0.43 4.29
CA SER A 74 13.41 1.34 4.14
C SER A 74 13.15 2.70 4.80
N ILE A 75 12.58 2.69 6.01
CA ILE A 75 12.36 3.93 6.76
C ILE A 75 13.72 4.51 7.15
N ASP A 76 14.03 5.67 6.60
CA ASP A 76 15.25 6.44 6.88
C ASP A 76 14.86 7.72 7.61
N MET A 77 14.99 7.70 8.93
CA MET A 77 14.63 8.85 9.76
C MET A 77 15.66 9.99 9.66
N GLN A 78 16.90 9.69 9.28
CA GLN A 78 17.92 10.71 9.06
C GLN A 78 17.58 11.55 7.83
N ASN A 79 17.24 10.91 6.72
CA ASN A 79 16.85 11.56 5.47
C ASN A 79 15.33 11.80 5.37
N ARG A 80 14.57 11.36 6.39
CA ARG A 80 13.12 11.53 6.52
C ARG A 80 12.34 11.06 5.29
N ASN A 81 12.68 9.86 4.81
CA ASN A 81 11.97 9.21 3.71
C ASN A 81 11.70 7.73 4.00
N ALA A 82 10.79 7.14 3.25
CA ALA A 82 10.50 5.71 3.28
C ALA A 82 9.96 5.24 1.93
N ALA A 83 10.13 3.95 1.66
CA ALA A 83 9.33 3.26 0.67
C ALA A 83 7.99 2.82 1.29
N TRP A 84 6.95 2.65 0.46
CA TRP A 84 5.71 2.05 0.89
C TRP A 84 5.15 1.10 -0.17
N ALA A 85 4.32 0.17 0.30
CA ALA A 85 3.63 -0.79 -0.55
C ALA A 85 2.31 -1.19 0.11
N PHE A 86 1.38 -1.71 -0.69
CA PHE A 86 0.12 -2.24 -0.20
C PHE A 86 -0.44 -3.32 -1.11
N TYR A 87 -1.33 -4.12 -0.57
CA TYR A 87 -2.29 -4.91 -1.33
C TYR A 87 -3.60 -5.02 -0.57
N ALA A 88 -4.70 -5.01 -1.31
CA ALA A 88 -6.01 -5.24 -0.75
C ALA A 88 -6.33 -6.75 -0.72
N SER A 89 -7.21 -7.14 0.19
CA SER A 89 -7.81 -8.48 0.18
C SER A 89 -8.46 -8.75 -1.18
N PRO A 90 -8.43 -9.99 -1.71
CA PRO A 90 -9.13 -10.34 -2.94
C PRO A 90 -10.63 -10.03 -2.94
N SER A 91 -11.25 -10.02 -1.75
CA SER A 91 -12.66 -9.69 -1.53
C SER A 91 -12.90 -8.21 -1.19
N ALA A 92 -11.86 -7.38 -1.20
CA ALA A 92 -11.97 -5.98 -0.80
C ALA A 92 -12.89 -5.19 -1.75
N LEU A 93 -13.66 -4.29 -1.17
CA LEU A 93 -14.56 -3.42 -1.93
C LEU A 93 -13.79 -2.46 -2.83
N LYS A 94 -14.40 -2.09 -3.95
CA LYS A 94 -13.85 -1.05 -4.84
C LYS A 94 -13.57 0.24 -4.05
N GLY A 95 -12.39 0.82 -4.25
CA GLY A 95 -11.96 2.02 -3.55
C GLY A 95 -11.13 1.76 -2.28
N THR A 96 -10.98 0.50 -1.84
CA THR A 96 -10.13 0.13 -0.70
C THR A 96 -8.71 0.66 -0.85
N GLY A 97 -8.07 0.48 -1.99
CA GLY A 97 -6.72 1.00 -2.24
C GLY A 97 -6.60 2.51 -2.04
N SER A 98 -7.60 3.29 -2.49
CA SER A 98 -7.61 4.74 -2.26
C SER A 98 -7.70 5.13 -0.79
N LYS A 99 -8.47 4.38 0.01
CA LYS A 99 -8.57 4.63 1.45
C LYS A 99 -7.28 4.27 2.18
N MET A 100 -6.67 3.14 1.81
CA MET A 100 -5.37 2.72 2.33
C MET A 100 -4.29 3.76 2.03
N GLU A 101 -4.20 4.23 0.77
CA GLU A 101 -3.23 5.24 0.36
C GLU A 101 -3.39 6.54 1.14
N PHE A 102 -4.62 7.03 1.30
CA PHE A 102 -4.89 8.22 2.12
C PHE A 102 -4.37 8.06 3.55
N LEU A 103 -4.69 6.94 4.20
CA LEU A 103 -4.26 6.69 5.59
C LEU A 103 -2.74 6.53 5.71
N MET A 104 -2.09 5.92 4.71
CA MET A 104 -0.63 5.79 4.70
C MET A 104 0.05 7.15 4.54
N LEU A 105 -0.47 8.04 3.68
CA LEU A 105 0.02 9.42 3.54
C LEU A 105 -0.17 10.23 4.82
N GLU A 106 -1.34 10.10 5.48
CA GLU A 106 -1.58 10.71 6.80
C GLU A 106 -0.60 10.21 7.85
N TYR A 107 -0.29 8.91 7.85
CA TYR A 107 0.67 8.34 8.77
C TYR A 107 2.11 8.81 8.46
N ALA A 108 2.52 8.76 7.19
CA ALA A 108 3.86 9.14 6.75
C ALA A 108 4.19 10.60 7.11
N PHE A 109 3.32 11.51 6.71
CA PHE A 109 3.59 12.95 6.88
C PHE A 109 3.09 13.50 8.23
N GLY A 110 1.98 12.94 8.75
CA GLY A 110 1.40 13.36 10.01
C GLY A 110 2.11 12.77 11.22
N LYS A 111 2.34 11.45 11.25
CA LYS A 111 2.87 10.74 12.41
C LYS A 111 4.39 10.56 12.35
N LEU A 112 4.92 10.03 11.24
CA LEU A 112 6.36 9.82 11.07
C LEU A 112 7.11 11.11 10.72
N LYS A 113 6.42 12.17 10.31
CA LYS A 113 7.01 13.45 9.91
C LYS A 113 8.05 13.30 8.80
N LEU A 114 7.80 12.38 7.87
CA LEU A 114 8.64 12.20 6.72
C LEU A 114 8.61 13.44 5.82
N GLN A 115 9.66 13.63 5.04
CA GLN A 115 9.75 14.65 4.00
C GLN A 115 9.32 14.11 2.63
N LYS A 116 9.50 12.78 2.44
CA LYS A 116 9.22 12.11 1.19
C LYS A 116 8.69 10.70 1.42
N LEU A 117 7.70 10.32 0.63
CA LEU A 117 7.25 8.93 0.51
C LEU A 117 7.40 8.49 -0.94
N TYR A 118 7.86 7.26 -1.17
CA TYR A 118 8.04 6.74 -2.52
C TYR A 118 7.58 5.28 -2.64
N CYS A 119 7.34 4.86 -3.87
CA CYS A 119 7.02 3.47 -4.19
C CYS A 119 7.60 3.05 -5.54
N GLU A 120 7.64 1.76 -5.76
CA GLU A 120 8.04 1.15 -7.03
C GLU A 120 6.91 0.25 -7.52
N VAL A 121 6.55 0.42 -8.78
CA VAL A 121 5.40 -0.28 -9.39
C VAL A 121 5.83 -0.88 -10.73
N LEU A 122 5.53 -2.17 -10.93
CA LEU A 122 5.74 -2.84 -12.21
C LEU A 122 4.94 -2.14 -13.31
N ALA A 123 5.55 -1.91 -14.47
CA ALA A 123 5.00 -1.07 -15.54
C ALA A 123 3.60 -1.50 -16.01
N PHE A 124 3.30 -2.79 -15.99
CA PHE A 124 1.98 -3.30 -16.37
C PHE A 124 0.88 -3.05 -15.33
N ASN A 125 1.25 -2.73 -14.07
CA ASN A 125 0.27 -2.40 -13.03
C ASN A 125 -0.20 -0.93 -13.15
N THR A 126 -0.66 -0.59 -14.36
CA THR A 126 -1.15 0.75 -14.71
C THR A 126 -2.23 1.28 -13.76
N PRO A 127 -3.17 0.45 -13.25
CA PRO A 127 -4.17 0.94 -12.30
C PRO A 127 -3.56 1.52 -11.02
N VAL A 128 -2.50 0.90 -10.49
CA VAL A 128 -1.81 1.36 -9.27
C VAL A 128 -0.95 2.59 -9.56
N ILE A 129 -0.27 2.64 -10.70
CA ILE A 129 0.46 3.86 -11.14
C ILE A 129 -0.51 5.05 -11.19
N LYS A 130 -1.67 4.90 -11.84
CA LYS A 130 -2.71 5.95 -11.92
C LYS A 130 -3.30 6.31 -10.54
N LEU A 131 -3.42 5.32 -9.65
CA LEU A 131 -3.87 5.57 -8.28
C LEU A 131 -2.88 6.50 -7.57
N HIS A 132 -1.59 6.19 -7.57
CA HIS A 132 -0.56 7.02 -6.95
C HIS A 132 -0.53 8.45 -7.54
N GLN A 133 -0.58 8.57 -8.88
CA GLN A 133 -0.62 9.88 -9.54
C GLN A 133 -1.85 10.70 -9.12
N LYS A 134 -3.00 10.06 -8.92
CA LYS A 134 -4.21 10.73 -8.41
C LYS A 134 -4.02 11.29 -7.00
N PHE A 135 -3.15 10.68 -6.21
CA PHE A 135 -2.76 11.14 -4.87
C PHE A 135 -1.56 12.09 -4.88
N GLY A 136 -1.10 12.52 -6.05
CA GLY A 136 -0.05 13.50 -6.24
C GLY A 136 1.35 12.95 -6.32
N PHE A 137 1.51 11.64 -6.40
CA PHE A 137 2.82 11.08 -6.69
C PHE A 137 3.25 11.45 -8.10
N ASN A 138 4.49 11.89 -8.22
CA ASN A 138 5.17 12.16 -9.48
C ASN A 138 6.05 10.97 -9.88
N ILE A 139 6.16 10.68 -11.18
CA ILE A 139 7.13 9.71 -11.68
C ILE A 139 8.51 10.35 -11.57
N GLU A 140 9.39 9.77 -10.77
CA GLU A 140 10.76 10.23 -10.56
C GLU A 140 11.76 9.54 -11.47
N GLY A 141 11.39 8.38 -12.02
CA GLY A 141 12.23 7.65 -12.94
C GLY A 141 11.61 6.32 -13.38
N ILE A 142 12.23 5.73 -14.39
CA ILE A 142 11.88 4.41 -14.90
C ILE A 142 13.15 3.56 -14.92
N PHE A 143 13.15 2.48 -14.15
CA PHE A 143 14.20 1.47 -14.21
C PHE A 143 13.89 0.52 -15.36
N ARG A 144 14.53 0.73 -16.49
CA ARG A 144 14.21 -0.02 -17.71
C ARG A 144 14.64 -1.47 -17.61
N ARG A 145 13.74 -2.39 -17.93
CA ARG A 145 13.96 -3.84 -17.95
C ARG A 145 14.55 -4.39 -16.66
N GLN A 146 14.16 -3.79 -15.52
CA GLN A 146 14.74 -4.05 -14.21
C GLN A 146 14.33 -5.40 -13.62
N LYS A 147 13.12 -5.87 -13.94
CA LYS A 147 12.55 -7.08 -13.32
C LYS A 147 12.23 -8.11 -14.38
N LYS A 148 12.72 -9.35 -14.19
CA LYS A 148 12.28 -10.50 -15.00
C LYS A 148 10.93 -10.98 -14.45
N VAL A 149 9.95 -11.08 -15.35
CA VAL A 149 8.61 -11.63 -15.11
C VAL A 149 8.37 -12.66 -16.20
N ASP A 150 8.26 -13.93 -15.83
CA ASP A 150 8.27 -15.06 -16.75
C ASP A 150 9.51 -14.99 -17.67
N ASP A 151 9.33 -14.91 -18.98
CA ASP A 151 10.43 -14.83 -19.94
C ASP A 151 10.78 -13.41 -20.41
N ASP A 152 10.03 -12.39 -19.94
CA ASP A 152 10.23 -11.00 -20.32
C ASP A 152 10.86 -10.16 -19.20
N PHE A 153 11.51 -9.07 -19.59
CA PHE A 153 12.01 -8.04 -18.68
C PHE A 153 11.07 -6.84 -18.72
N VAL A 154 10.55 -6.45 -17.57
CA VAL A 154 9.61 -5.35 -17.40
C VAL A 154 10.27 -4.15 -16.73
N ASP A 155 9.77 -2.97 -17.06
CA ASP A 155 10.18 -1.73 -16.42
C ASP A 155 9.55 -1.59 -15.03
N ILE A 156 10.21 -0.81 -14.17
CA ILE A 156 9.68 -0.40 -12.88
C ILE A 156 9.57 1.11 -12.85
N TYR A 157 8.40 1.61 -12.50
CA TYR A 157 8.16 3.02 -12.26
C TYR A 157 8.48 3.35 -10.81
N ARG A 158 9.40 4.29 -10.61
CA ARG A 158 9.65 4.92 -9.31
C ARG A 158 8.77 6.16 -9.21
N LEU A 159 7.88 6.19 -8.22
CA LEU A 159 7.02 7.34 -7.95
C LEU A 159 7.34 7.88 -6.55
N GLY A 160 7.24 9.19 -6.39
CA GLY A 160 7.46 9.86 -5.10
C GLY A 160 6.52 11.04 -4.91
N ILE A 161 6.25 11.35 -3.64
CA ILE A 161 5.49 12.52 -3.21
C ILE A 161 6.21 13.17 -2.03
N LEU A 162 6.21 14.51 -2.01
CA LEU A 162 6.77 15.31 -0.94
C LEU A 162 5.69 15.76 0.06
N ALA A 163 6.08 15.98 1.31
CA ALA A 163 5.15 16.44 2.35
C ALA A 163 4.38 17.73 1.98
N PRO A 164 4.99 18.77 1.38
CA PRO A 164 4.25 19.96 0.92
C PRO A 164 3.20 19.64 -0.14
N GLU A 165 3.53 18.77 -1.12
CA GLU A 165 2.61 18.37 -2.19
C GLU A 165 1.38 17.64 -1.63
N TRP A 166 1.57 16.80 -0.60
CA TRP A 166 0.47 16.16 0.10
C TRP A 166 -0.42 17.17 0.82
N LEU A 167 0.18 18.12 1.55
CA LEU A 167 -0.56 19.12 2.31
C LEU A 167 -1.50 19.95 1.43
N GLU A 168 -1.10 20.28 0.22
CA GLU A 168 -1.91 21.06 -0.73
C GLU A 168 -3.19 20.33 -1.15
N GLN A 169 -3.13 19.02 -1.37
CA GLN A 169 -4.26 18.24 -1.89
C GLN A 169 -5.02 17.41 -0.85
N ARG A 170 -4.47 17.27 0.35
CA ARG A 170 -5.00 16.44 1.44
C ARG A 170 -6.50 16.65 1.69
N GLN A 171 -6.92 17.91 1.83
CA GLN A 171 -8.30 18.27 2.13
C GLN A 171 -9.25 17.86 0.99
N ALA A 172 -8.90 18.14 -0.24
CA ALA A 172 -9.70 17.78 -1.41
C ALA A 172 -9.84 16.25 -1.55
N MET A 173 -8.75 15.49 -1.31
CA MET A 173 -8.78 14.04 -1.34
C MET A 173 -9.64 13.45 -0.22
N HIS A 174 -9.57 14.00 0.99
CA HIS A 174 -10.42 13.58 2.11
C HIS A 174 -11.92 13.73 1.79
N ILE A 175 -12.33 14.90 1.32
CA ILE A 175 -13.72 15.17 0.92
C ILE A 175 -14.19 14.20 -0.18
N LYS A 176 -13.34 13.98 -1.19
CA LYS A 176 -13.64 13.07 -2.31
C LYS A 176 -13.87 11.62 -1.84
N LEU A 177 -13.05 11.13 -0.92
CA LEU A 177 -13.18 9.78 -0.39
C LEU A 177 -14.45 9.61 0.45
N LEU A 178 -14.80 10.59 1.30
CA LEU A 178 -16.03 10.56 2.09
C LEU A 178 -17.28 10.65 1.20
N GLY A 179 -17.27 11.45 0.13
CA GLY A 179 -18.35 11.53 -0.85
C GLY A 179 -18.61 10.19 -1.56
N GLN A 180 -17.55 9.47 -1.96
CA GLN A 180 -17.67 8.15 -2.58
C GLN A 180 -18.28 7.09 -1.64
N THR A 181 -17.99 7.17 -0.34
CA THR A 181 -18.54 6.25 0.66
C THR A 181 -20.05 6.44 0.85
N ARG A 182 -20.56 7.66 0.76
CA ARG A 182 -22.01 7.95 0.86
C ARG A 182 -22.79 7.40 -0.34
N THR A 183 -22.26 7.53 -1.55
CA THR A 183 -22.89 7.03 -2.77
C THR A 183 -22.99 5.50 -2.78
N GLN A 184 -21.98 4.79 -2.28
CA GLN A 184 -22.01 3.32 -2.18
C GLN A 184 -23.07 2.81 -1.19
N LYS A 185 -23.28 3.51 -0.07
CA LYS A 185 -24.32 3.15 0.93
C LYS A 185 -25.74 3.35 0.39
N CYS A 186 -25.97 4.26 -0.53
CA CYS A 186 -27.29 4.49 -1.17
C CYS A 186 -27.62 3.47 -2.26
N SER A 187 -26.61 2.85 -2.89
CA SER A 187 -26.80 1.86 -3.97
C SER A 187 -27.00 0.43 -3.47
N GLN A 188 -26.91 0.18 -2.16
CA GLN A 188 -27.11 -1.13 -1.53
C GLN A 188 -28.42 -1.23 -0.71
N LYS A 189 -29.28 -0.23 -0.80
CA LYS A 189 -30.66 -0.23 -0.31
C LYS A 189 -31.63 -0.39 -1.47
#